data_4e51b779b04d568ca38dbcd4d8350a73
#
_entry.id   4e51b779b04d568ca38dbcd4d8350a73
#
_cell.length_a   1.000
_cell.length_b   1.000
_cell.length_c   1.000
_cell.angle_alpha   90.00
_cell.angle_beta   90.00
_cell.angle_gamma   90.00
#
_symmetry.space_group_name_H-M   'P 1'
#
loop_
_entity.id
_entity.type
_entity.pdbx_description
1 polymer ?
#
loop_
_entity_poly.entity_id
_entity_poly.type
_entity_poly.pdbx_seq_one_letter_code
_entity_poly.pdbx_strand_id
1 'polypeptide(L)'
;MLRHVLVNTAVALLVVALLSAPAAQSRLLDPEVYESGSLREPFSFEDEVCGLHVQVEGELNERYEILAVPGSSGQAFQERRRYSYRKAITNPATGRTMSVSGRGYFREVHATHVEGDIWELIAVETGSPFVVRDAKGRVVLADRGVMLTRSVQDTLGDGRPSSQELEHELTKTLGAFPSLADDFDYCALVSRLIG
;
A
#
# COMPACT_ATOMS: atom_id res chain seq x y z
N MET A 1 22.05 3.31 78.14
CA MET A 1 21.21 3.90 77.08
C MET A 1 22.04 4.10 75.82
N LEU A 2 22.25 3.04 75.02
CA LEU A 2 22.94 3.14 73.71
C LEU A 2 22.68 1.86 72.94
N ARG A 3 21.51 1.71 72.34
CA ARG A 3 21.17 0.52 71.47
C ARG A 3 20.09 0.75 70.46
N HIS A 4 19.94 1.94 69.88
CA HIS A 4 18.92 2.16 68.85
C HIS A 4 19.36 3.04 67.65
N VAL A 5 20.63 3.06 67.25
CA VAL A 5 21.07 3.92 66.13
C VAL A 5 21.65 3.14 64.92
N LEU A 6 21.68 1.81 64.94
CA LEU A 6 22.43 1.05 63.93
C LEU A 6 21.54 0.21 62.97
N VAL A 7 20.23 0.43 62.93
CA VAL A 7 19.32 -0.35 61.99
C VAL A 7 18.82 0.46 60.80
N ASN A 8 18.94 1.77 60.75
CA ASN A 8 18.35 2.60 59.71
C ASN A 8 19.26 2.97 58.52
N THR A 9 20.51 2.54 58.48
CA THR A 9 21.44 2.88 57.40
C THR A 9 21.58 1.79 56.32
N ALA A 10 21.09 0.58 56.56
CA ALA A 10 21.21 -0.52 55.61
C ALA A 10 20.04 -0.59 54.57
N VAL A 11 18.90 0.04 54.83
CA VAL A 11 17.74 0.01 53.93
C VAL A 11 17.80 1.10 52.86
N ALA A 12 18.51 2.19 53.09
CA ALA A 12 18.61 3.31 52.13
C ALA A 12 19.55 3.02 50.94
N LEU A 13 20.44 2.04 51.02
CA LEU A 13 21.39 1.69 49.94
C LEU A 13 20.86 0.67 48.96
N LEU A 14 19.77 -0.04 49.27
CA LEU A 14 19.19 -1.05 48.36
C LEU A 14 18.18 -0.49 47.39
N VAL A 15 17.66 0.71 47.62
CA VAL A 15 16.65 1.33 46.75
C VAL A 15 17.26 2.10 45.56
N VAL A 16 18.54 2.53 45.70
CA VAL A 16 19.22 3.28 44.63
C VAL A 16 19.78 2.38 43.53
N ALA A 17 19.98 1.09 43.77
CA ALA A 17 20.52 0.16 42.80
C ALA A 17 19.47 -0.40 41.81
N LEU A 18 18.17 -0.19 42.06
CA LEU A 18 17.08 -0.66 41.17
C LEU A 18 16.62 0.38 40.16
N LEU A 19 17.12 1.61 40.21
CA LEU A 19 16.73 2.69 39.26
C LEU A 19 17.72 2.92 38.11
N SER A 20 18.77 2.12 38.03
CA SER A 20 19.77 2.21 36.96
C SER A 20 19.80 0.98 36.05
N ALA A 21 18.66 0.28 35.89
CA ALA A 21 18.51 -0.57 34.73
C ALA A 21 18.51 0.36 33.49
N PRO A 22 19.50 0.24 32.58
CA PRO A 22 19.40 0.97 31.33
C PRO A 22 18.05 0.59 30.73
N ALA A 23 17.18 1.58 30.53
CA ALA A 23 16.03 1.39 29.68
C ALA A 23 16.59 0.79 28.38
N ALA A 24 16.31 -0.49 28.14
CA ALA A 24 16.55 -1.10 26.86
C ALA A 24 15.73 -0.23 25.90
N GLN A 25 16.40 0.77 25.32
CA GLN A 25 15.88 1.45 24.16
C GLN A 25 15.69 0.31 23.16
N SER A 26 14.45 -0.14 23.02
CA SER A 26 14.04 -0.87 21.84
C SER A 26 14.38 0.08 20.68
N ARG A 27 15.59 -0.02 20.14
CA ARG A 27 15.85 0.48 18.80
C ARG A 27 14.77 -0.22 17.97
N LEU A 28 13.79 0.55 17.57
CA LEU A 28 12.97 0.20 16.42
C LEU A 28 14.02 -0.04 15.33
N LEU A 29 14.31 -1.31 15.06
CA LEU A 29 15.17 -1.68 13.96
C LEU A 29 14.47 -1.10 12.74
N ASP A 30 15.09 -0.11 12.11
CA ASP A 30 14.61 0.34 10.82
C ASP A 30 14.52 -0.90 9.92
N PRO A 31 13.38 -1.14 9.28
CA PRO A 31 13.24 -2.32 8.43
C PRO A 31 14.33 -2.30 7.37
N GLU A 32 15.01 -3.43 7.23
CA GLU A 32 16.07 -3.58 6.23
C GLU A 32 15.47 -3.49 4.84
N VAL A 33 16.03 -2.60 4.01
CA VAL A 33 15.65 -2.51 2.60
C VAL A 33 16.23 -3.70 1.87
N TYR A 34 15.36 -4.60 1.42
CA TYR A 34 15.74 -5.77 0.64
C TYR A 34 16.00 -5.38 -0.83
N GLU A 35 15.10 -4.59 -1.40
CA GLU A 35 15.18 -4.13 -2.80
C GLU A 35 14.60 -2.73 -2.93
N SER A 36 15.11 -1.96 -3.88
CA SER A 36 14.52 -0.68 -4.25
C SER A 36 14.74 -0.40 -5.73
N GLY A 37 13.80 0.29 -6.35
CA GLY A 37 13.89 0.60 -7.76
C GLY A 37 13.00 1.73 -8.21
N SER A 38 13.13 2.04 -9.48
CA SER A 38 12.22 2.94 -10.18
C SER A 38 11.94 2.39 -11.57
N LEU A 39 10.68 2.49 -11.98
CA LEU A 39 10.20 2.08 -13.28
C LEU A 39 9.63 3.30 -13.99
N ARG A 40 9.96 3.43 -15.26
CA ARG A 40 9.26 4.33 -16.17
C ARG A 40 9.01 3.58 -17.48
N GLU A 41 7.77 3.20 -17.69
CA GLU A 41 7.40 2.31 -18.77
C GLU A 41 6.26 2.90 -19.61
N PRO A 42 6.52 3.26 -20.88
CA PRO A 42 5.46 3.50 -21.85
C PRO A 42 4.85 2.16 -22.27
N PHE A 43 3.54 2.16 -22.50
CA PHE A 43 2.83 0.99 -23.00
C PHE A 43 1.82 1.35 -24.08
N SER A 44 1.60 0.43 -25.00
CA SER A 44 0.57 0.53 -26.03
C SER A 44 0.09 -0.88 -26.38
N PHE A 45 -1.22 -1.10 -26.32
CA PHE A 45 -1.86 -2.36 -26.66
C PHE A 45 -3.32 -2.16 -27.08
N GLU A 46 -3.89 -3.16 -27.71
CA GLU A 46 -5.31 -3.25 -27.98
C GLU A 46 -6.01 -4.06 -26.90
N ASP A 47 -7.22 -3.69 -26.54
CA ASP A 47 -8.00 -4.31 -25.46
C ASP A 47 -9.49 -4.28 -25.82
N GLU A 48 -10.28 -5.04 -25.07
CA GLU A 48 -11.74 -4.97 -25.10
C GLU A 48 -12.24 -4.41 -23.76
N VAL A 49 -12.79 -3.20 -23.80
CA VAL A 49 -13.31 -2.52 -22.61
C VAL A 49 -14.82 -2.35 -22.77
N CYS A 50 -15.60 -3.03 -21.91
CA CYS A 50 -17.06 -2.97 -21.94
C CYS A 50 -17.68 -3.33 -23.31
N GLY A 51 -17.10 -4.31 -23.99
CA GLY A 51 -17.54 -4.74 -25.33
C GLY A 51 -17.13 -3.80 -26.46
N LEU A 52 -16.29 -2.79 -26.18
CA LEU A 52 -15.71 -1.91 -27.19
C LEU A 52 -14.25 -2.31 -27.43
N HIS A 53 -13.89 -2.56 -28.69
CA HIS A 53 -12.49 -2.68 -29.07
C HIS A 53 -11.82 -1.31 -28.95
N VAL A 54 -10.72 -1.21 -28.22
CA VAL A 54 -10.05 0.04 -27.91
C VAL A 54 -8.54 -0.07 -28.07
N GLN A 55 -7.91 1.04 -28.41
CA GLN A 55 -6.47 1.22 -28.33
C GLN A 55 -6.13 1.94 -27.04
N VAL A 56 -5.20 1.38 -26.28
CA VAL A 56 -4.71 1.94 -24.98
C VAL A 56 -3.27 2.33 -25.15
N GLU A 57 -2.96 3.59 -24.86
CA GLU A 57 -1.59 4.11 -24.85
C GLU A 57 -1.35 4.84 -23.53
N GLY A 58 -0.19 4.66 -22.94
CA GLY A 58 0.07 5.30 -21.66
C GLY A 58 1.50 5.21 -21.17
N GLU A 59 1.68 5.69 -19.95
CA GLU A 59 2.94 5.67 -19.23
C GLU A 59 2.68 5.35 -17.75
N LEU A 60 3.48 4.48 -17.19
CA LEU A 60 3.58 4.19 -15.75
C LEU A 60 4.91 4.74 -15.24
N ASN A 61 4.88 5.46 -14.13
CA ASN A 61 6.05 5.86 -13.38
C ASN A 61 5.89 5.36 -11.95
N GLU A 62 6.88 4.64 -11.47
CA GLU A 62 6.86 4.05 -10.13
C GLU A 62 8.23 4.18 -9.47
N ARG A 63 8.23 4.37 -8.17
CA ARG A 63 9.39 4.18 -7.29
C ARG A 63 8.95 3.33 -6.13
N TYR A 64 9.63 2.22 -5.92
CA TYR A 64 9.29 1.24 -4.90
C TYR A 64 10.48 0.91 -3.99
N GLU A 65 10.16 0.42 -2.83
CA GLU A 65 11.07 -0.19 -1.88
C GLU A 65 10.37 -1.40 -1.25
N ILE A 66 11.08 -2.50 -1.19
CA ILE A 66 10.67 -3.75 -0.55
C ILE A 66 11.49 -3.89 0.73
N LEU A 67 10.81 -4.09 1.83
CA LEU A 67 11.38 -4.10 3.17
C LEU A 67 11.17 -5.48 3.78
N ALA A 68 12.20 -6.05 4.38
CA ALA A 68 12.03 -7.26 5.18
C ALA A 68 11.17 -6.96 6.41
N VAL A 69 10.19 -7.81 6.68
CA VAL A 69 9.37 -7.71 7.90
C VAL A 69 10.23 -8.05 9.11
N PRO A 70 10.36 -7.17 10.11
CA PRO A 70 11.13 -7.46 11.31
C PRO A 70 10.62 -8.71 12.03
N GLY A 71 11.53 -9.64 12.32
CA GLY A 71 11.20 -10.88 13.01
C GLY A 71 10.67 -12.02 12.11
N SER A 72 10.51 -11.79 10.81
CA SER A 72 10.10 -12.85 9.86
C SER A 72 11.24 -13.80 9.47
N SER A 73 12.46 -13.53 9.92
CA SER A 73 13.65 -14.27 9.47
C SER A 73 13.85 -14.26 7.95
N GLY A 74 13.41 -13.19 7.29
CA GLY A 74 13.49 -13.03 5.82
C GLY A 74 12.43 -13.81 5.04
N GLN A 75 11.37 -14.25 5.70
CA GLN A 75 10.28 -14.99 5.04
C GLN A 75 9.14 -14.10 4.57
N ALA A 76 9.02 -12.87 5.10
CA ALA A 76 7.98 -11.95 4.70
C ALA A 76 8.55 -10.57 4.39
N PHE A 77 7.89 -9.89 3.46
CA PHE A 77 8.28 -8.59 2.96
C PHE A 77 7.10 -7.65 2.94
N GLN A 78 7.37 -6.35 3.04
CA GLN A 78 6.40 -5.28 2.93
C GLN A 78 6.83 -4.35 1.81
N GLU A 79 5.86 -3.87 1.06
CA GLU A 79 6.08 -2.92 -0.02
C GLU A 79 5.71 -1.50 0.40
N ARG A 80 6.49 -0.53 -0.09
CA ARG A 80 6.09 0.87 -0.18
C ARG A 80 6.42 1.39 -1.56
N ARG A 81 5.45 2.08 -2.20
CA ARG A 81 5.66 2.64 -3.53
C ARG A 81 4.95 3.98 -3.72
N ARG A 82 5.58 4.82 -4.51
CA ARG A 82 4.95 5.99 -5.12
C ARG A 82 4.75 5.70 -6.58
N TYR A 83 3.54 5.94 -7.05
CA TYR A 83 3.21 5.70 -8.44
C TYR A 83 2.46 6.87 -9.05
N SER A 84 2.56 6.98 -10.37
CA SER A 84 1.65 7.74 -11.20
C SER A 84 1.52 7.05 -12.54
N TYR A 85 0.31 7.00 -13.07
CA TYR A 85 0.06 6.52 -14.40
C TYR A 85 -0.87 7.47 -15.16
N ARG A 86 -0.77 7.45 -16.46
CA ARG A 86 -1.70 8.10 -17.37
C ARG A 86 -1.87 7.22 -18.59
N LYS A 87 -3.13 6.99 -18.99
CA LYS A 87 -3.45 6.29 -20.23
C LYS A 87 -4.55 7.00 -21.00
N ALA A 88 -4.44 7.00 -22.31
CA ALA A 88 -5.49 7.33 -23.25
C ALA A 88 -6.16 6.04 -23.72
N ILE A 89 -7.47 6.03 -23.79
CA ILE A 89 -8.29 4.92 -24.28
C ILE A 89 -9.10 5.45 -25.45
N THR A 90 -8.79 4.98 -26.64
CA THR A 90 -9.39 5.42 -27.89
C THR A 90 -10.22 4.31 -28.50
N ASN A 91 -11.46 4.60 -28.84
CA ASN A 91 -12.27 3.72 -29.66
C ASN A 91 -12.00 4.03 -31.14
N PRO A 92 -11.32 3.16 -31.90
CA PRO A 92 -10.97 3.42 -33.29
C PRO A 92 -12.19 3.52 -34.21
N ALA A 93 -13.32 2.88 -33.85
CA ALA A 93 -14.54 2.95 -34.63
C ALA A 93 -15.21 4.32 -34.63
N THR A 94 -15.09 5.06 -33.51
CA THR A 94 -15.67 6.40 -33.35
C THR A 94 -14.62 7.53 -33.37
N GLY A 95 -13.35 7.21 -33.25
CA GLY A 95 -12.23 8.15 -33.06
C GLY A 95 -12.27 8.92 -31.73
N ARG A 96 -13.18 8.55 -30.83
CA ARG A 96 -13.32 9.23 -29.53
C ARG A 96 -12.33 8.67 -28.51
N THR A 97 -11.81 9.57 -27.67
CA THR A 97 -10.81 9.24 -26.66
C THR A 97 -11.24 9.74 -25.29
N MET A 98 -11.00 8.93 -24.28
CA MET A 98 -10.99 9.36 -22.88
C MET A 98 -9.61 9.15 -22.27
N SER A 99 -9.29 9.83 -21.18
CA SER A 99 -8.06 9.57 -20.43
C SER A 99 -8.35 9.10 -19.01
N VAL A 100 -7.54 8.16 -18.55
CA VAL A 100 -7.54 7.67 -17.18
C VAL A 100 -6.17 7.93 -16.60
N SER A 101 -6.12 8.43 -15.38
CA SER A 101 -4.87 8.68 -14.68
C SER A 101 -5.03 8.37 -13.20
N GLY A 102 -3.92 8.03 -12.56
CA GLY A 102 -3.86 7.87 -11.11
C GLY A 102 -2.50 8.27 -10.58
N ARG A 103 -2.47 8.63 -9.31
CA ARG A 103 -1.25 8.88 -8.55
C ARG A 103 -1.49 8.64 -7.09
N GLY A 104 -0.51 8.06 -6.43
CA GLY A 104 -0.66 7.74 -5.03
C GLY A 104 0.64 7.32 -4.37
N TYR A 105 0.48 7.05 -3.09
CA TYR A 105 1.46 6.42 -2.26
C TYR A 105 0.81 5.21 -1.60
N PHE A 106 1.34 4.04 -1.88
CA PHE A 106 0.95 2.77 -1.29
C PHE A 106 2.00 2.35 -0.26
N ARG A 107 1.56 1.81 0.85
CA ARG A 107 2.43 1.27 1.88
C ARG A 107 1.74 0.16 2.64
N GLU A 108 2.37 -1.00 2.72
CA GLU A 108 2.03 -2.02 3.69
C GLU A 108 2.58 -1.59 5.06
N VAL A 109 1.69 -1.43 6.02
CA VAL A 109 2.01 -0.82 7.32
C VAL A 109 2.08 -1.82 8.45
N HIS A 110 1.52 -3.00 8.25
CA HIS A 110 1.47 -4.06 9.24
C HIS A 110 1.54 -5.42 8.55
N ALA A 111 2.28 -6.35 9.13
CA ALA A 111 2.37 -7.74 8.72
C ALA A 111 2.22 -8.63 9.95
N THR A 112 1.33 -9.61 9.87
CA THR A 112 1.09 -10.58 10.94
C THR A 112 1.26 -11.99 10.39
N HIS A 113 2.09 -12.79 11.03
CA HIS A 113 2.20 -14.21 10.70
C HIS A 113 0.92 -14.94 11.13
N VAL A 114 0.34 -15.71 10.23
CA VAL A 114 -0.88 -16.50 10.47
C VAL A 114 -0.49 -17.95 10.79
N GLU A 115 0.04 -18.65 9.80
CA GLU A 115 0.56 -20.01 9.96
C GLU A 115 1.48 -20.38 8.77
N GLY A 116 2.47 -21.24 8.98
CA GLY A 116 3.38 -21.69 7.90
C GLY A 116 4.00 -20.50 7.17
N ASP A 117 3.78 -20.42 5.87
CA ASP A 117 4.24 -19.32 5.01
C ASP A 117 3.14 -18.27 4.77
N ILE A 118 2.02 -18.34 5.51
CA ILE A 118 0.87 -17.45 5.36
C ILE A 118 1.03 -16.21 6.23
N TRP A 119 0.88 -15.03 5.61
CA TRP A 119 0.95 -13.74 6.27
C TRP A 119 -0.26 -12.88 5.92
N GLU A 120 -0.74 -12.14 6.91
CA GLU A 120 -1.73 -11.08 6.71
C GLU A 120 -1.01 -9.74 6.65
N LEU A 121 -1.31 -8.95 5.60
CA LEU A 121 -0.77 -7.63 5.38
C LEU A 121 -1.90 -6.59 5.41
N ILE A 122 -1.65 -5.48 6.09
CA ILE A 122 -2.51 -4.30 6.06
C ILE A 122 -1.78 -3.21 5.29
N ALA A 123 -2.44 -2.69 4.26
CA ALA A 123 -1.90 -1.62 3.45
C ALA A 123 -2.75 -0.35 3.53
N VAL A 124 -2.08 0.77 3.34
CA VAL A 124 -2.67 2.10 3.22
C VAL A 124 -2.27 2.68 1.87
N GLU A 125 -3.26 3.07 1.10
CA GLU A 125 -3.06 3.82 -0.12
C GLU A 125 -3.63 5.22 0.02
N THR A 126 -2.86 6.24 -0.38
CA THR A 126 -3.27 7.64 -0.30
C THR A 126 -3.10 8.32 -1.65
N GLY A 127 -4.00 9.22 -2.00
CA GLY A 127 -3.87 9.98 -3.24
C GLY A 127 -5.14 10.14 -4.04
N SER A 128 -4.98 10.07 -5.35
CA SER A 128 -6.06 10.05 -6.34
C SER A 128 -5.81 8.87 -7.28
N PRO A 129 -6.18 7.66 -6.86
CA PRO A 129 -5.81 6.44 -7.59
C PRO A 129 -6.51 6.31 -8.94
N PHE A 130 -7.67 6.96 -9.11
CA PHE A 130 -8.45 6.83 -10.34
C PHE A 130 -9.13 8.16 -10.70
N VAL A 131 -8.76 8.73 -11.85
CA VAL A 131 -9.31 9.99 -12.38
C VAL A 131 -9.61 9.80 -13.86
N VAL A 132 -10.88 9.96 -14.25
CA VAL A 132 -11.33 9.88 -15.64
C VAL A 132 -11.59 11.28 -16.17
N ARG A 133 -11.15 11.53 -17.42
CA ARG A 133 -11.39 12.78 -18.14
C ARG A 133 -11.98 12.51 -19.51
N ASP A 134 -12.86 13.40 -19.95
CA ASP A 134 -13.40 13.37 -21.31
C ASP A 134 -12.37 13.85 -22.36
N ALA A 135 -12.75 13.80 -23.63
CA ALA A 135 -11.91 14.25 -24.75
C ALA A 135 -11.51 15.74 -24.68
N LYS A 136 -12.21 16.55 -23.88
CA LYS A 136 -11.90 17.97 -23.64
C LYS A 136 -11.02 18.17 -22.42
N GLY A 137 -10.57 17.08 -21.77
CA GLY A 137 -9.76 17.12 -20.56
C GLY A 137 -10.53 17.44 -19.26
N ARG A 138 -11.87 17.52 -19.30
CA ARG A 138 -12.68 17.80 -18.11
C ARG A 138 -12.75 16.52 -17.26
N VAL A 139 -12.56 16.67 -15.96
CA VAL A 139 -12.73 15.57 -15.01
C VAL A 139 -14.20 15.18 -14.95
N VAL A 140 -14.49 13.92 -15.20
CA VAL A 140 -15.84 13.34 -15.14
C VAL A 140 -16.02 12.37 -13.97
N LEU A 141 -14.90 11.88 -13.42
CA LEU A 141 -14.85 11.06 -12.22
C LEU A 141 -13.48 11.23 -11.57
N ALA A 142 -13.42 11.29 -10.25
CA ALA A 142 -12.16 11.31 -9.51
C ALA A 142 -12.32 10.72 -8.12
N ASP A 143 -11.55 9.68 -7.86
CA ASP A 143 -11.33 9.17 -6.52
C ASP A 143 -10.24 9.96 -5.83
N ARG A 144 -10.43 10.21 -4.54
CA ARG A 144 -9.44 10.92 -3.72
C ARG A 144 -9.59 10.57 -2.26
N GLY A 145 -8.48 10.26 -1.63
CA GLY A 145 -8.49 10.02 -0.19
C GLY A 145 -7.50 8.96 0.24
N VAL A 146 -7.94 8.14 1.17
CA VAL A 146 -7.19 7.03 1.77
C VAL A 146 -8.01 5.76 1.63
N MET A 147 -7.39 4.69 1.18
CA MET A 147 -7.92 3.33 1.20
C MET A 147 -7.08 2.48 2.15
N LEU A 148 -7.76 1.67 2.94
CA LEU A 148 -7.15 0.60 3.74
C LEU A 148 -7.57 -0.73 3.14
N THR A 149 -6.58 -1.57 2.87
CA THR A 149 -6.80 -2.93 2.37
C THR A 149 -6.15 -3.95 3.29
N ARG A 150 -6.74 -5.11 3.34
CA ARG A 150 -6.22 -6.30 3.98
C ARG A 150 -5.96 -7.34 2.89
N SER A 151 -4.80 -7.95 2.91
CA SER A 151 -4.53 -9.12 2.05
C SER A 151 -3.96 -10.26 2.88
N VAL A 152 -4.24 -11.48 2.46
CA VAL A 152 -3.62 -12.70 2.99
C VAL A 152 -2.78 -13.28 1.87
N GLN A 153 -1.52 -13.52 2.16
CA GLN A 153 -0.54 -13.93 1.17
C GLN A 153 0.24 -15.17 1.65
N ASP A 154 0.44 -16.10 0.73
CA ASP A 154 1.42 -17.17 0.88
C ASP A 154 2.78 -16.66 0.34
N THR A 155 3.76 -16.53 1.23
CA THR A 155 5.10 -16.03 0.87
C THR A 155 6.00 -17.10 0.29
N LEU A 156 5.47 -18.32 0.10
CA LEU A 156 6.16 -19.47 -0.48
C LEU A 156 7.41 -19.95 0.32
N GLY A 157 7.76 -19.28 1.41
CA GLY A 157 8.89 -19.63 2.28
C GLY A 157 10.28 -19.61 1.63
N ASP A 158 10.41 -19.02 0.44
CA ASP A 158 11.65 -19.05 -0.37
C ASP A 158 12.63 -17.90 -0.06
N GLY A 159 12.27 -17.01 0.88
CA GLY A 159 13.08 -15.85 1.26
C GLY A 159 13.15 -14.77 0.18
N ARG A 160 12.20 -14.74 -0.74
CA ARG A 160 12.06 -13.74 -1.81
C ARG A 160 10.80 -12.91 -1.63
N PRO A 161 10.75 -11.69 -2.15
CA PRO A 161 9.54 -10.87 -2.10
C PRO A 161 8.47 -11.31 -3.10
N SER A 162 8.43 -12.60 -3.42
CA SER A 162 7.37 -13.23 -4.20
C SER A 162 6.30 -13.75 -3.26
N SER A 163 5.04 -13.58 -3.61
CA SER A 163 3.92 -14.10 -2.85
C SER A 163 2.76 -14.45 -3.76
N GLN A 164 1.91 -15.36 -3.30
CA GLN A 164 0.62 -15.62 -3.91
C GLN A 164 -0.46 -15.00 -3.03
N GLU A 165 -1.21 -14.04 -3.58
CA GLU A 165 -2.37 -13.47 -2.89
C GLU A 165 -3.48 -14.52 -2.80
N LEU A 166 -3.94 -14.81 -1.58
CA LEU A 166 -5.03 -15.74 -1.29
C LEU A 166 -6.35 -15.02 -1.06
N GLU A 167 -6.29 -13.87 -0.39
CA GLU A 167 -7.44 -13.03 -0.09
C GLU A 167 -7.07 -11.56 -0.27
N HIS A 168 -8.03 -10.75 -0.74
CA HIS A 168 -7.92 -9.30 -0.78
C HIS A 168 -9.24 -8.65 -0.40
N GLU A 169 -9.20 -7.70 0.52
CA GLU A 169 -10.36 -6.99 1.03
C GLU A 169 -10.09 -5.49 1.15
N LEU A 170 -11.01 -4.67 0.63
CA LEU A 170 -11.05 -3.26 0.93
C LEU A 170 -11.77 -3.06 2.27
N THR A 171 -11.02 -2.75 3.33
CA THR A 171 -11.57 -2.67 4.69
C THR A 171 -12.17 -1.31 5.01
N LYS A 172 -11.63 -0.23 4.41
CA LYS A 172 -12.10 1.13 4.70
C LYS A 172 -11.66 2.13 3.63
N THR A 173 -12.52 3.12 3.40
CA THR A 173 -12.18 4.32 2.64
C THR A 173 -12.42 5.58 3.47
N LEU A 174 -11.56 6.60 3.29
CA LEU A 174 -11.70 7.93 3.87
C LEU A 174 -11.50 8.96 2.76
N GLY A 175 -12.54 9.69 2.40
CA GLY A 175 -12.53 10.64 1.28
C GLY A 175 -13.65 10.38 0.29
N ALA A 176 -13.47 10.79 -0.94
CA ALA A 176 -14.44 10.62 -2.02
C ALA A 176 -13.97 9.55 -2.99
N PHE A 177 -14.70 8.46 -3.09
CA PHE A 177 -14.42 7.34 -3.98
C PHE A 177 -15.67 6.98 -4.81
N PRO A 178 -16.08 7.86 -5.73
CA PRO A 178 -17.28 7.61 -6.54
C PRO A 178 -17.18 6.35 -7.41
N SER A 179 -15.98 5.86 -7.75
CA SER A 179 -15.80 4.60 -8.48
C SER A 179 -16.11 3.35 -7.65
N LEU A 180 -16.21 3.49 -6.32
CA LEU A 180 -16.53 2.40 -5.39
C LEU A 180 -17.96 2.47 -4.88
N ALA A 181 -18.78 3.40 -5.40
CA ALA A 181 -20.21 3.47 -5.05
C ALA A 181 -20.96 2.27 -5.65
N ASP A 182 -21.93 1.73 -4.91
CA ASP A 182 -22.69 0.54 -5.30
C ASP A 182 -23.47 0.73 -6.63
N ASP A 183 -23.82 1.97 -6.96
CA ASP A 183 -24.53 2.35 -8.18
C ASP A 183 -23.60 2.82 -9.32
N PHE A 184 -22.28 2.76 -9.12
CA PHE A 184 -21.34 3.18 -10.15
C PHE A 184 -21.23 2.14 -11.27
N ASP A 185 -21.60 2.56 -12.49
CA ASP A 185 -21.48 1.76 -13.70
C ASP A 185 -20.34 2.29 -14.60
N TYR A 186 -19.20 1.60 -14.53
CA TYR A 186 -18.03 1.93 -15.35
C TYR A 186 -18.32 1.79 -16.83
N CYS A 187 -19.06 0.77 -17.24
CA CYS A 187 -19.37 0.54 -18.66
C CYS A 187 -20.33 1.59 -19.24
N ALA A 188 -21.28 2.06 -18.43
CA ALA A 188 -22.10 3.21 -18.82
C ALA A 188 -21.27 4.48 -19.00
N LEU A 189 -20.27 4.71 -18.11
CA LEU A 189 -19.34 5.84 -18.24
C LEU A 189 -18.51 5.72 -19.53
N VAL A 190 -17.90 4.57 -19.79
CA VAL A 190 -17.08 4.29 -20.99
C VAL A 190 -17.91 4.51 -22.26
N SER A 191 -19.09 3.89 -22.35
CA SER A 191 -19.98 4.00 -23.51
C SER A 191 -20.38 5.46 -23.79
N ARG A 192 -20.65 6.25 -22.76
CA ARG A 192 -20.95 7.67 -22.88
C ARG A 192 -19.77 8.49 -23.41
N LEU A 193 -18.55 8.14 -23.03
CA LEU A 193 -17.35 8.92 -23.37
C LEU A 193 -16.79 8.58 -24.74
N ILE A 194 -16.75 7.30 -25.08
CA ILE A 194 -16.06 6.81 -26.29
C ILE A 194 -16.88 5.85 -27.16
N GLY A 195 -18.05 5.42 -26.71
CA GLY A 195 -19.00 4.59 -27.47
C GLY A 195 -19.64 5.29 -28.65
#